data_08aac6eb0cfd0108261a5ce0e9b25403
#
_entry.id   08aac6eb0cfd0108261a5ce0e9b25403
#
_cell.length_a   1.000
_cell.length_b   1.000
_cell.length_c   1.000
_cell.angle_alpha   90.00
_cell.angle_beta   90.00
_cell.angle_gamma   90.00
#
_symmetry.space_group_name_H-M   'P 1'
#
loop_
_entity.id
_entity.type
_entity.pdbx_description
1 polymer ?
#
loop_
_entity_poly.entity_id
_entity_poly.type
_entity_poly.pdbx_seq_one_letter_code
_entity_poly.pdbx_strand_id
1 'polypeptide(L)'
;SVAGLMPGGPYMATYYATKSYVVSLTNALAEELKRLGSHAQVHALCPGPVNTEFNDVANVKFSLKGISARECVSHCIDEADKGKIIIVPNMMVKAAVIASKFVPREIVLGILARSQKSKIER
;
A
#
# COMPACT_ATOMS: atom_id res chain seq x y z
N SER A 1 3.21 0.79 -2.03
CA SER A 1 3.05 0.48 -0.59
C SER A 1 1.62 0.68 -0.11
N VAL A 2 1.16 -0.20 0.76
CA VAL A 2 -0.12 -0.06 1.47
C VAL A 2 -0.21 1.23 2.31
N ALA A 3 0.92 1.83 2.66
CA ALA A 3 0.97 3.13 3.33
C ALA A 3 0.22 4.23 2.56
N GLY A 4 0.18 4.14 1.24
CA GLY A 4 -0.57 5.07 0.38
C GLY A 4 -2.10 4.97 0.50
N LEU A 5 -2.61 3.92 1.13
CA LEU A 5 -4.03 3.66 1.33
C LEU A 5 -4.50 4.00 2.76
N MET A 6 -3.58 4.43 3.61
CA MET A 6 -3.84 4.79 5.00
C MET A 6 -4.01 6.30 5.17
N PRO A 7 -4.73 6.76 6.21
CA PRO A 7 -5.01 8.19 6.42
C PRO A 7 -3.78 9.01 6.81
N GLY A 8 -2.69 8.38 7.18
CA GLY A 8 -1.43 9.00 7.57
C GLY A 8 -0.54 8.01 8.31
N GLY A 9 0.70 8.40 8.60
CA GLY A 9 1.65 7.57 9.33
C GLY A 9 2.44 8.37 10.35
N PRO A 10 2.00 8.43 11.62
CA PRO A 10 2.79 9.05 12.68
C PRO A 10 4.21 8.48 12.71
N TYR A 11 5.20 9.33 12.94
CA TYR A 11 6.64 9.05 12.87
C TYR A 11 7.20 8.73 11.47
N MET A 12 6.34 8.59 10.45
CA MET A 12 6.72 8.35 9.04
C MET A 12 5.86 9.22 8.10
N ALA A 13 5.56 10.44 8.49
CA ALA A 13 4.60 11.31 7.81
C ALA A 13 4.93 11.51 6.32
N THR A 14 6.17 11.85 5.99
CA THR A 14 6.62 12.06 4.61
C THR A 14 6.47 10.80 3.77
N TYR A 15 6.83 9.63 4.30
CA TYR A 15 6.70 8.36 3.58
C TYR A 15 5.23 8.08 3.23
N TYR A 16 4.32 8.16 4.20
CA TYR A 16 2.90 7.96 3.96
C TYR A 16 2.31 8.98 2.99
N ALA A 17 2.71 10.25 3.12
CA ALA A 17 2.25 11.33 2.23
C ALA A 17 2.70 11.10 0.79
N THR A 18 3.96 10.73 0.55
CA THR A 18 4.47 10.45 -0.81
C THR A 18 3.80 9.23 -1.43
N LYS A 19 3.52 8.19 -0.64
CA LYS A 19 2.81 7.00 -1.15
C LYS A 19 1.34 7.30 -1.44
N SER A 20 0.69 8.13 -0.64
CA SER A 20 -0.68 8.60 -0.91
C SER A 20 -0.75 9.48 -2.16
N TYR A 21 0.27 10.31 -2.39
CA TYR A 21 0.40 11.08 -3.63
C TYR A 21 0.39 10.16 -4.86
N VAL A 22 1.21 9.12 -4.86
CA VAL A 22 1.29 8.16 -5.99
C VAL A 22 -0.05 7.44 -6.21
N VAL A 23 -0.71 7.02 -5.16
CA VAL A 23 -2.04 6.38 -5.25
C VAL A 23 -3.07 7.33 -5.85
N SER A 24 -3.12 8.57 -5.37
CA SER A 24 -4.04 9.59 -5.87
C SER A 24 -3.79 9.91 -7.35
N LEU A 25 -2.53 10.10 -7.72
CA LEU A 25 -2.12 10.33 -9.10
C LEU A 25 -2.53 9.17 -10.02
N THR A 26 -2.27 7.92 -9.60
CA THR A 26 -2.64 6.74 -10.39
C THR A 26 -4.15 6.67 -10.64
N ASN A 27 -4.96 6.93 -9.61
CA ASN A 27 -6.42 6.95 -9.75
C ASN A 27 -6.89 8.02 -10.76
N ALA A 28 -6.33 9.22 -10.67
CA ALA A 28 -6.66 10.33 -11.58
C ALA A 28 -6.29 9.99 -13.03
N LEU A 29 -5.06 9.53 -13.26
CA LEU A 29 -4.59 9.14 -14.58
C LEU A 29 -5.41 8.00 -15.20
N ALA A 30 -5.81 7.00 -14.39
CA ALA A 30 -6.65 5.92 -14.87
C ALA A 30 -8.00 6.42 -15.38
N GLU A 31 -8.64 7.35 -14.67
CA GLU A 31 -9.90 7.94 -15.10
C GLU A 31 -9.73 8.83 -16.35
N GLU A 32 -8.67 9.63 -16.42
CA GLU A 32 -8.35 10.45 -17.57
C GLU A 32 -8.12 9.61 -18.83
N LEU A 33 -7.31 8.54 -18.73
CA LEU A 33 -7.06 7.63 -19.86
C LEU A 33 -8.35 6.96 -20.34
N LYS A 34 -9.21 6.55 -19.42
CA LYS A 34 -10.52 5.99 -19.73
C LYS A 34 -11.39 6.98 -20.50
N ARG A 35 -11.44 8.25 -20.06
CA ARG A 35 -12.22 9.31 -20.73
C ARG A 35 -11.69 9.64 -22.13
N LEU A 36 -10.37 9.53 -22.33
CA LEU A 36 -9.74 9.72 -23.63
C LEU A 36 -9.92 8.53 -24.58
N GLY A 37 -10.54 7.43 -24.14
CA GLY A 37 -10.65 6.19 -24.90
C GLY A 37 -9.30 5.52 -25.18
N SER A 38 -8.30 5.78 -24.32
CA SER A 38 -6.97 5.19 -24.47
C SER A 38 -6.98 3.71 -24.12
N HIS A 39 -6.18 2.94 -24.86
CA HIS A 39 -5.90 1.54 -24.51
C HIS A 39 -4.81 1.36 -23.45
N ALA A 40 -4.09 2.45 -23.11
CA ALA A 40 -3.10 2.42 -22.03
C ALA A 40 -3.79 2.27 -20.67
N GLN A 41 -3.17 1.48 -19.81
CA GLN A 41 -3.63 1.25 -18.44
C GLN A 41 -2.55 1.66 -17.44
N VAL A 42 -2.96 2.14 -16.28
CA VAL A 42 -2.08 2.44 -15.16
C VAL A 42 -2.57 1.70 -13.92
N HIS A 43 -1.63 1.18 -13.15
CA HIS A 43 -1.90 0.39 -11.96
C HIS A 43 -0.97 0.83 -10.83
N ALA A 44 -1.47 0.83 -9.60
CA ALA A 44 -0.66 1.03 -8.40
C ALA A 44 -0.59 -0.26 -7.60
N LEU A 45 0.58 -0.86 -7.53
CA LEU A 45 0.86 -1.97 -6.65
C LEU A 45 1.13 -1.45 -5.24
N CYS A 46 0.28 -1.82 -4.30
CA CYS A 46 0.31 -1.37 -2.91
C CYS A 46 0.53 -2.57 -1.97
N PRO A 47 1.74 -3.16 -1.93
CA PRO A 47 2.01 -4.29 -1.07
C PRO A 47 2.08 -3.87 0.41
N GLY A 48 1.75 -4.81 1.29
CA GLY A 48 2.24 -4.84 2.65
C GLY A 48 3.71 -5.30 2.68
N PRO A 49 4.15 -5.96 3.76
CA PRO A 49 5.52 -6.48 3.83
C PRO A 49 5.81 -7.49 2.72
N VAL A 50 6.90 -7.28 1.99
CA VAL A 50 7.44 -8.21 0.99
C VAL A 50 8.83 -8.62 1.44
N ASN A 51 9.13 -9.91 1.36
CA ASN A 51 10.44 -10.46 1.73
C ASN A 51 11.45 -10.13 0.63
N THR A 52 12.19 -9.04 0.83
CA THR A 52 13.23 -8.55 -0.07
C THR A 52 14.40 -8.03 0.77
N GLU A 53 15.56 -7.85 0.13
CA GLU A 53 16.74 -7.22 0.73
C GLU A 53 16.49 -5.79 1.23
N PHE A 54 15.45 -5.13 0.74
CA PHE A 54 15.04 -3.80 1.22
C PHE A 54 14.82 -3.78 2.73
N ASN A 55 14.25 -4.84 3.31
CA ASN A 55 13.99 -4.92 4.74
C ASN A 55 15.29 -4.90 5.55
N ASP A 56 16.33 -5.53 5.04
CA ASP A 56 17.66 -5.59 5.67
C ASP A 56 18.37 -4.24 5.52
N VAL A 57 18.35 -3.65 4.33
CA VAL A 57 18.96 -2.34 4.05
C VAL A 57 18.28 -1.21 4.83
N ALA A 58 16.96 -1.24 4.92
CA ALA A 58 16.18 -0.24 5.66
C ALA A 58 16.12 -0.50 7.17
N ASN A 59 16.70 -1.60 7.65
CA ASN A 59 16.66 -2.04 9.04
C ASN A 59 15.23 -2.06 9.63
N VAL A 60 14.27 -2.51 8.83
CA VAL A 60 12.84 -2.55 9.20
C VAL A 60 12.43 -3.99 9.49
N LYS A 61 11.87 -4.21 10.67
CA LYS A 61 11.24 -5.49 11.04
C LYS A 61 9.73 -5.33 11.01
N PHE A 62 9.07 -6.18 10.23
CA PHE A 62 7.61 -6.22 10.17
C PHE A 62 7.07 -7.29 11.11
N SER A 63 6.01 -6.97 11.83
CA SER A 63 5.27 -7.91 12.68
C SER A 63 4.36 -8.85 11.89
N LEU A 64 4.03 -8.50 10.64
CA LEU A 64 3.24 -9.32 9.74
C LEU A 64 4.17 -10.16 8.84
N LYS A 65 3.78 -11.40 8.60
CA LYS A 65 4.48 -12.27 7.65
C LYS A 65 4.42 -11.66 6.26
N GLY A 66 5.59 -11.40 5.68
CA GLY A 66 5.70 -10.92 4.30
C GLY A 66 5.41 -12.02 3.30
N ILE A 67 4.96 -11.62 2.10
CA ILE A 67 4.87 -12.49 0.93
C ILE A 67 6.20 -12.46 0.16
N SER A 68 6.44 -13.47 -0.66
CA SER A 68 7.62 -13.46 -1.55
C SER A 68 7.46 -12.41 -2.65
N ALA A 69 8.59 -11.93 -3.19
CA ALA A 69 8.57 -11.00 -4.33
C ALA A 69 7.87 -11.61 -5.54
N ARG A 70 8.06 -12.92 -5.79
CA ARG A 70 7.41 -13.65 -6.89
C ARG A 70 5.88 -13.67 -6.73
N GLU A 71 5.38 -14.00 -5.55
CA GLU A 71 3.93 -13.97 -5.26
C GLU A 71 3.35 -12.58 -5.43
N CYS A 72 4.06 -11.57 -4.95
CA CYS A 72 3.66 -10.17 -5.08
C CYS A 72 3.50 -9.77 -6.56
N VAL A 73 4.49 -10.08 -7.40
CA VAL A 73 4.48 -9.74 -8.83
C VAL A 73 3.44 -10.56 -9.59
N SER A 74 3.35 -11.86 -9.36
CA SER A 74 2.35 -12.71 -10.01
C SER A 74 0.93 -12.21 -9.76
N HIS A 75 0.60 -11.95 -8.51
CA HIS A 75 -0.70 -11.39 -8.15
C HIS A 75 -0.95 -10.01 -8.78
N CYS A 76 0.09 -9.18 -8.86
CA CYS A 76 -0.02 -7.86 -9.50
C CYS A 76 -0.39 -7.98 -10.98
N ILE A 77 0.27 -8.87 -11.72
CA ILE A 77 -0.01 -9.09 -13.15
C ILE A 77 -1.44 -9.61 -13.33
N ASP A 78 -1.84 -10.62 -12.55
CA ASP A 78 -3.17 -11.22 -12.64
C ASP A 78 -4.29 -10.19 -12.39
N GLU A 79 -4.12 -9.33 -11.39
CA GLU A 79 -5.12 -8.30 -11.06
C GLU A 79 -5.10 -7.13 -12.07
N ALA A 80 -3.92 -6.78 -12.58
CA ALA A 80 -3.78 -5.78 -13.64
C ALA A 80 -4.49 -6.22 -14.93
N ASP A 81 -4.34 -7.48 -15.32
CA ASP A 81 -5.04 -8.06 -16.48
C ASP A 81 -6.58 -8.03 -16.32
N LYS A 82 -7.07 -8.05 -15.08
CA LYS A 82 -8.48 -7.84 -14.76
C LYS A 82 -8.90 -6.36 -14.73
N GLY A 83 -8.01 -5.43 -15.01
CA GLY A 83 -8.26 -3.99 -15.02
C GLY A 83 -8.30 -3.34 -13.62
N LYS A 84 -7.76 -3.98 -12.58
CA LYS A 84 -7.69 -3.38 -11.24
C LYS A 84 -6.67 -2.25 -11.21
N ILE A 85 -7.09 -1.06 -10.78
CA ILE A 85 -6.20 0.11 -10.68
C ILE A 85 -5.34 0.01 -9.43
N ILE A 86 -5.94 -0.25 -8.28
CA ILE A 86 -5.23 -0.41 -7.00
C ILE A 86 -5.14 -1.88 -6.64
N ILE A 87 -3.94 -2.38 -6.48
CA ILE A 87 -3.67 -3.81 -6.27
C ILE A 87 -2.97 -3.99 -4.92
N VAL A 88 -3.61 -4.76 -4.03
CA VAL A 88 -3.05 -5.15 -2.72
C VAL A 88 -2.87 -6.66 -2.73
N PRO A 89 -1.64 -7.18 -2.89
CA PRO A 89 -1.42 -8.60 -3.15
C PRO A 89 -1.66 -9.53 -1.95
N ASN A 90 -1.56 -9.01 -0.72
CA ASN A 90 -1.81 -9.79 0.49
C ASN A 90 -3.27 -9.62 0.93
N MET A 91 -4.05 -10.70 0.96
CA MET A 91 -5.48 -10.69 1.31
C MET A 91 -5.75 -10.22 2.74
N MET A 92 -4.89 -10.56 3.71
CA MET A 92 -5.03 -10.06 5.09
C MET A 92 -4.82 -8.55 5.17
N VAL A 93 -3.78 -8.05 4.47
CA VAL A 93 -3.49 -6.62 4.38
C VAL A 93 -4.63 -5.89 3.66
N LYS A 94 -5.15 -6.46 2.59
CA LYS A 94 -6.31 -5.92 1.86
C LYS A 94 -7.54 -5.81 2.76
N ALA A 95 -7.84 -6.85 3.52
CA ALA A 95 -8.94 -6.84 4.48
C ALA A 95 -8.76 -5.76 5.55
N ALA A 96 -7.55 -5.61 6.09
CA ALA A 96 -7.23 -4.59 7.08
C ALA A 96 -7.40 -3.16 6.51
N VAL A 97 -6.96 -2.92 5.27
CA VAL A 97 -7.15 -1.64 4.56
C VAL A 97 -8.64 -1.33 4.38
N ILE A 98 -9.43 -2.31 3.96
CA ILE A 98 -10.88 -2.13 3.80
C ILE A 98 -11.52 -1.83 5.15
N ALA A 99 -11.21 -2.61 6.18
CA ALA A 99 -11.74 -2.42 7.53
C ALA A 99 -11.38 -1.02 8.09
N SER A 100 -10.17 -0.52 7.83
CA SER A 100 -9.72 0.79 8.30
C SER A 100 -10.57 1.96 7.76
N LYS A 101 -11.25 1.77 6.64
CA LYS A 101 -12.15 2.78 6.05
C LYS A 101 -13.46 2.96 6.84
N PHE A 102 -13.83 1.97 7.63
CA PHE A 102 -15.04 1.99 8.48
C PHE A 102 -14.73 2.37 9.93
N VAL A 103 -13.48 2.61 10.27
CA VAL A 103 -13.02 3.01 11.60
C VAL A 103 -12.70 4.51 11.59
N PRO A 104 -13.04 5.27 12.66
CA PRO A 104 -12.67 6.68 12.78
C PRO A 104 -11.16 6.88 12.57
N ARG A 105 -10.81 7.96 11.84
CA ARG A 105 -9.42 8.27 11.48
C ARG A 105 -8.49 8.30 12.69
N GLU A 106 -8.94 8.87 13.78
CA GLU A 106 -8.18 9.04 15.02
C GLU A 106 -7.77 7.70 15.62
N ILE A 107 -8.66 6.71 15.55
CA ILE A 107 -8.38 5.34 16.04
C ILE A 107 -7.34 4.67 15.13
N VAL A 108 -7.50 4.78 13.82
CA VAL A 108 -6.52 4.23 12.84
C VAL A 108 -5.15 4.86 13.05
N LEU A 109 -5.07 6.19 13.20
CA LEU A 109 -3.81 6.89 13.46
C LEU A 109 -3.18 6.47 14.78
N GLY A 110 -3.97 6.26 15.83
CA GLY A 110 -3.48 5.75 17.11
C GLY A 110 -2.87 4.35 17.01
N ILE A 111 -3.50 3.45 16.26
CA ILE A 111 -2.97 2.10 16.00
C ILE A 111 -1.66 2.17 15.21
N LEU A 112 -1.64 2.98 14.15
CA LEU A 112 -0.45 3.18 13.33
C LEU A 112 0.69 3.80 14.14
N ALA A 113 0.41 4.78 15.00
CA ALA A 113 1.41 5.40 15.86
C ALA A 113 2.09 4.36 16.78
N ARG A 114 1.31 3.50 17.42
CA ARG A 114 1.85 2.42 18.27
C ARG A 114 2.71 1.46 17.47
N SER A 115 2.25 1.05 16.30
CA SER A 115 2.98 0.14 15.41
C SER A 115 4.30 0.74 14.91
N GLN A 116 4.32 2.01 14.55
CA GLN A 116 5.54 2.67 14.06
C GLN A 116 6.53 2.97 15.19
N LYS A 117 6.03 3.42 16.35
CA LYS A 117 6.86 3.68 17.51
C LYS A 117 7.64 2.43 17.94
N SER A 118 6.99 1.27 17.94
CA SER A 118 7.66 0.00 18.27
C SER A 118 8.76 -0.41 17.30
N LYS A 119 8.78 0.13 16.08
CA LYS A 119 9.82 -0.12 15.08
C LYS A 119 11.02 0.82 15.22
N ILE A 120 10.80 2.04 15.73
CA ILE A 120 11.85 3.05 15.91
C ILE A 120 12.62 2.82 17.20
N GLU A 121 11.97 2.35 18.26
CA GLU A 121 12.56 2.10 19.58
C GLU A 121 13.36 0.77 19.64
N ARG A 122 13.49 0.04 18.56
CA ARG A 122 14.27 -1.20 18.42
C ARG A 122 15.53 -0.98 17.60
#